data_8b09d6c08a2fda282e637f87b76c6d62
#
_entry.id   8b09d6c08a2fda282e637f87b76c6d62
#
_cell.length_a   1.000
_cell.length_b   1.000
_cell.length_c   1.000
_cell.angle_alpha   90.00
_cell.angle_beta   90.00
_cell.angle_gamma   90.00
#
_symmetry.space_group_name_H-M   'P 1'
#
loop_
_entity.id
_entity.type
_entity.pdbx_description
1 polymer ?
#
loop_
_entity_poly.entity_id
_entity_poly.type
_entity_poly.pdbx_seq_one_letter_code
_entity_poly.pdbx_strand_id
1 'polypeptide(L)'
;MGSVTATSPRLVAGFAAEPQAEPRLKVAEVSLHYRTPSGDTFTALDKVSFEVPDQQFAVLVGPSGCGKSSLLYLTAGLNEPTSGEIFVGGKQVDGPGADRGMVFQGYTLFPWLTVRQNIEFGLKRRGMPAGERKDIVEYYLNEVGLHRFADNYSKQLSGGMMQRVAIARALANDPQILLMDEPFGALDSQTRLQMQQLLLRVWEHSKKTVLFVTHDIDEAILLGDRIFVMGARPGRIKEVLDVPISRPRNLDMVMDPEFIRMKRDIFHQLHDGPQEH
;
A
#
# COMPACT_ATOMS: atom_id res chain seq x y z
N MET A 1 47.08 -54.79 15.77
CA MET A 1 45.84 -54.91 14.98
C MET A 1 44.76 -54.13 15.72
N GLY A 2 44.63 -52.86 15.42
CA GLY A 2 43.64 -51.97 16.03
C GLY A 2 42.52 -51.68 15.02
N SER A 3 41.32 -52.08 15.35
CA SER A 3 40.11 -51.84 14.58
C SER A 3 39.65 -50.43 14.72
N VAL A 4 39.58 -49.66 13.60
CA VAL A 4 39.04 -48.32 13.55
C VAL A 4 37.54 -48.43 13.16
N THR A 5 36.67 -48.18 14.13
CA THR A 5 35.22 -48.08 13.90
C THR A 5 34.91 -46.69 13.32
N ALA A 6 34.39 -46.68 12.07
CA ALA A 6 33.90 -45.49 11.41
C ALA A 6 32.54 -45.07 12.01
N THR A 7 32.49 -43.87 12.55
CA THR A 7 31.24 -43.25 13.04
C THR A 7 30.54 -42.54 11.88
N SER A 8 29.35 -42.99 11.52
CA SER A 8 28.49 -42.34 10.53
C SER A 8 28.01 -40.96 11.00
N PRO A 9 27.93 -39.96 10.10
CA PRO A 9 27.40 -38.63 10.47
C PRO A 9 25.89 -38.70 10.70
N ARG A 10 25.45 -38.17 11.86
CA ARG A 10 24.03 -37.92 12.18
C ARG A 10 23.45 -36.97 11.16
N LEU A 11 22.41 -37.37 10.47
CA LEU A 11 21.49 -36.49 9.72
C LEU A 11 20.91 -35.45 10.71
N VAL A 12 21.20 -34.19 10.45
CA VAL A 12 20.57 -33.07 11.12
C VAL A 12 19.11 -33.03 10.66
N ALA A 13 18.19 -33.23 11.61
CA ALA A 13 16.75 -33.17 11.37
C ALA A 13 16.40 -31.79 10.76
N GLY A 14 15.64 -31.84 9.67
CA GLY A 14 15.17 -30.65 8.99
C GLY A 14 14.43 -29.71 9.95
N PHE A 15 14.74 -28.45 9.88
CA PHE A 15 13.92 -27.39 10.47
C PHE A 15 12.53 -27.50 9.87
N ALA A 16 11.57 -27.93 10.67
CA ALA A 16 10.16 -27.77 10.34
C ALA A 16 9.92 -26.24 10.20
N ALA A 17 9.53 -25.80 9.03
CA ALA A 17 9.12 -24.42 8.82
C ALA A 17 7.95 -24.16 9.78
N GLU A 18 8.09 -23.16 10.65
CA GLU A 18 6.97 -22.66 11.46
C GLU A 18 5.81 -22.33 10.50
N PRO A 19 4.55 -22.63 10.88
CA PRO A 19 3.41 -22.30 10.05
C PRO A 19 3.44 -20.77 9.84
N GLN A 20 3.73 -20.33 8.61
CA GLN A 20 3.70 -18.91 8.25
C GLN A 20 2.27 -18.44 8.49
N ALA A 21 2.11 -17.40 9.31
CA ALA A 21 0.81 -16.77 9.53
C ALA A 21 0.18 -16.41 8.19
N GLU A 22 -1.13 -16.64 8.03
CA GLU A 22 -1.84 -16.32 6.79
C GLU A 22 -1.58 -14.86 6.39
N PRO A 23 -1.24 -14.59 5.12
CA PRO A 23 -0.96 -13.25 4.66
C PRO A 23 -2.22 -12.37 4.78
N ARG A 24 -2.04 -11.09 5.12
CA ARG A 24 -3.15 -10.14 5.18
C ARG A 24 -3.75 -9.87 3.81
N LEU A 25 -2.92 -9.80 2.78
CA LEU A 25 -3.33 -9.71 1.38
C LEU A 25 -2.69 -10.85 0.60
N LYS A 26 -3.51 -11.55 -0.17
CA LYS A 26 -3.06 -12.54 -1.16
C LYS A 26 -3.69 -12.22 -2.51
N VAL A 27 -2.85 -12.03 -3.51
CA VAL A 27 -3.21 -11.91 -4.93
C VAL A 27 -2.74 -13.17 -5.62
N ALA A 28 -3.64 -13.90 -6.28
CA ALA A 28 -3.39 -15.21 -6.87
C ALA A 28 -3.78 -15.24 -8.35
N GLU A 29 -2.79 -15.30 -9.25
CA GLU A 29 -2.93 -15.43 -10.71
C GLU A 29 -3.90 -14.41 -11.33
N VAL A 30 -3.91 -13.17 -10.82
CA VAL A 30 -4.85 -12.13 -11.22
C VAL A 30 -4.51 -11.60 -12.60
N SER A 31 -5.48 -11.68 -13.52
CA SER A 31 -5.40 -11.05 -14.84
C SER A 31 -6.56 -10.07 -15.06
N LEU A 32 -6.30 -9.02 -15.83
CA LEU A 32 -7.28 -8.01 -16.18
C LEU A 32 -7.18 -7.66 -17.66
N HIS A 33 -8.27 -7.89 -18.36
CA HIS A 33 -8.39 -7.59 -19.79
C HIS A 33 -9.48 -6.53 -20.02
N TYR A 34 -9.20 -5.57 -20.89
CA TYR A 34 -10.17 -4.59 -21.36
C TYR A 34 -10.46 -4.83 -22.85
N ARG A 35 -11.72 -4.69 -23.24
CA ARG A 35 -12.08 -4.60 -24.66
C ARG A 35 -11.91 -3.17 -25.14
N THR A 36 -11.16 -2.99 -26.20
CA THR A 36 -11.02 -1.68 -26.87
C THR A 36 -12.28 -1.37 -27.69
N PRO A 37 -12.55 -0.11 -28.03
CA PRO A 37 -13.65 0.25 -28.92
C PRO A 37 -13.54 -0.40 -30.31
N SER A 38 -12.33 -0.78 -30.78
CA SER A 38 -12.09 -1.52 -32.02
C SER A 38 -12.42 -3.02 -31.93
N GLY A 39 -12.72 -3.55 -30.72
CA GLY A 39 -13.02 -4.96 -30.49
C GLY A 39 -11.81 -5.81 -30.08
N ASP A 40 -10.61 -5.23 -30.08
CA ASP A 40 -9.39 -5.90 -29.64
C ASP A 40 -9.36 -6.07 -28.11
N THR A 41 -8.54 -7.00 -27.63
CA THR A 41 -8.34 -7.19 -26.19
C THR A 41 -7.01 -6.57 -25.76
N PHE A 42 -7.07 -5.63 -24.82
CA PHE A 42 -5.89 -5.07 -24.14
C PHE A 42 -5.70 -5.77 -22.78
N THR A 43 -4.54 -6.40 -22.59
CA THR A 43 -4.17 -7.03 -21.32
C THR A 43 -3.48 -6.01 -20.42
N ALA A 44 -4.20 -5.56 -19.39
CA ALA A 44 -3.67 -4.62 -18.41
C ALA A 44 -2.80 -5.31 -17.35
N LEU A 45 -3.25 -6.46 -16.85
CA LEU A 45 -2.54 -7.31 -15.90
C LEU A 45 -2.52 -8.76 -16.40
N ASP A 46 -1.41 -9.46 -16.20
CA ASP A 46 -1.26 -10.83 -16.62
C ASP A 46 -0.65 -11.69 -15.50
N LYS A 47 -1.49 -12.56 -14.91
CA LYS A 47 -1.15 -13.54 -13.87
C LYS A 47 -0.32 -12.98 -12.71
N VAL A 48 -0.75 -11.82 -12.20
CA VAL A 48 -0.09 -11.18 -11.06
C VAL A 48 -0.34 -12.00 -9.80
N SER A 49 0.74 -12.37 -9.11
CA SER A 49 0.68 -13.11 -7.85
C SER A 49 1.67 -12.54 -6.84
N PHE A 50 1.21 -12.23 -5.63
CA PHE A 50 2.04 -11.85 -4.49
C PHE A 50 1.25 -11.93 -3.19
N GLU A 51 1.98 -11.89 -2.08
CA GLU A 51 1.42 -11.90 -0.73
C GLU A 51 2.02 -10.78 0.12
N VAL A 52 1.19 -10.19 0.98
CA VAL A 52 1.60 -9.18 1.96
C VAL A 52 1.25 -9.70 3.36
N PRO A 53 2.25 -9.96 4.21
CA PRO A 53 2.05 -10.31 5.61
C PRO A 53 1.29 -9.24 6.38
N ASP A 54 0.75 -9.60 7.54
CA ASP A 54 0.11 -8.63 8.42
C ASP A 54 1.11 -7.57 8.91
N GLN A 55 0.62 -6.34 9.14
CA GLN A 55 1.39 -5.22 9.64
C GLN A 55 2.60 -4.82 8.77
N GLN A 56 2.63 -5.20 7.50
CA GLN A 56 3.68 -4.84 6.55
C GLN A 56 3.27 -3.65 5.69
N PHE A 57 4.21 -2.74 5.43
CA PHE A 57 4.06 -1.67 4.46
C PHE A 57 4.59 -2.15 3.10
N ALA A 58 3.70 -2.59 2.23
CA ALA A 58 4.02 -3.06 0.88
C ALA A 58 3.86 -1.92 -0.13
N VAL A 59 4.80 -1.82 -1.07
CA VAL A 59 4.78 -0.80 -2.13
C VAL A 59 4.78 -1.44 -3.51
N LEU A 60 3.87 -0.99 -4.37
CA LEU A 60 3.90 -1.26 -5.81
C LEU A 60 4.57 -0.08 -6.51
N VAL A 61 5.73 -0.30 -7.13
CA VAL A 61 6.44 0.71 -7.92
C VAL A 61 6.54 0.26 -9.38
N GLY A 62 6.42 1.20 -10.30
CA GLY A 62 6.50 0.88 -11.73
C GLY A 62 6.16 2.08 -12.62
N PRO A 63 6.41 2.00 -13.93
CA PRO A 63 6.13 3.08 -14.86
C PRO A 63 4.62 3.38 -14.95
N SER A 64 4.30 4.57 -15.45
CA SER A 64 2.90 4.95 -15.69
C SER A 64 2.24 3.98 -16.67
N GLY A 65 0.99 3.59 -16.37
CA GLY A 65 0.22 2.68 -17.22
C GLY A 65 0.59 1.19 -17.10
N CYS A 66 1.44 0.78 -16.15
CA CYS A 66 1.75 -0.64 -15.92
C CYS A 66 0.68 -1.42 -15.12
N GLY A 67 -0.44 -0.80 -14.74
CA GLY A 67 -1.55 -1.48 -14.08
C GLY A 67 -1.58 -1.38 -12.55
N LYS A 68 -0.73 -0.58 -11.89
CA LYS A 68 -0.69 -0.42 -10.43
C LYS A 68 -2.05 -0.03 -9.82
N SER A 69 -2.64 1.05 -10.32
CA SER A 69 -3.96 1.52 -9.85
C SER A 69 -5.06 0.51 -10.17
N SER A 70 -4.99 -0.17 -11.34
CA SER A 70 -5.93 -1.24 -11.67
C SER A 70 -5.87 -2.38 -10.64
N LEU A 71 -4.67 -2.83 -10.29
CA LEU A 71 -4.46 -3.88 -9.28
C LEU A 71 -4.96 -3.42 -7.90
N LEU A 72 -4.71 -2.16 -7.55
CA LEU A 72 -5.20 -1.59 -6.30
C LEU A 72 -6.74 -1.53 -6.25
N TYR A 73 -7.40 -1.16 -7.37
CA TYR A 73 -8.87 -1.12 -7.44
C TYR A 73 -9.49 -2.52 -7.42
N LEU A 74 -8.84 -3.52 -8.01
CA LEU A 74 -9.23 -4.93 -7.86
C LEU A 74 -9.12 -5.35 -6.38
N THR A 75 -8.03 -4.99 -5.69
CA THR A 75 -7.86 -5.27 -4.26
C THR A 75 -8.90 -4.56 -3.39
N ALA A 76 -9.32 -3.35 -3.78
CA ALA A 76 -10.40 -2.62 -3.11
C ALA A 76 -11.79 -3.23 -3.37
N GLY A 77 -11.93 -4.11 -4.36
CA GLY A 77 -13.21 -4.65 -4.82
C GLY A 77 -14.03 -3.64 -5.62
N LEU A 78 -13.39 -2.61 -6.16
CA LEU A 78 -14.03 -1.60 -7.01
C LEU A 78 -14.18 -2.08 -8.46
N ASN A 79 -13.34 -3.01 -8.86
CA ASN A 79 -13.37 -3.71 -10.15
C ASN A 79 -13.26 -5.22 -9.89
N GLU A 80 -13.70 -6.01 -10.86
CA GLU A 80 -13.57 -7.47 -10.86
C GLU A 80 -12.40 -7.90 -11.75
N PRO A 81 -11.57 -8.88 -11.34
CA PRO A 81 -10.55 -9.46 -12.20
C PRO A 81 -11.19 -10.29 -13.33
N THR A 82 -10.52 -10.37 -14.48
CA THR A 82 -10.95 -11.26 -15.56
C THR A 82 -10.71 -12.73 -15.21
N SER A 83 -9.62 -13.01 -14.45
CA SER A 83 -9.30 -14.31 -13.87
C SER A 83 -8.41 -14.14 -12.65
N GLY A 84 -8.28 -15.20 -11.85
CA GLY A 84 -7.56 -15.18 -10.58
C GLY A 84 -8.42 -14.65 -9.44
N GLU A 85 -7.84 -14.62 -8.24
CA GLU A 85 -8.57 -14.31 -7.01
C GLU A 85 -7.72 -13.41 -6.11
N ILE A 86 -8.41 -12.60 -5.30
CA ILE A 86 -7.79 -11.72 -4.28
C ILE A 86 -8.43 -12.02 -2.94
N PHE A 87 -7.61 -12.14 -1.90
CA PHE A 87 -8.05 -12.40 -0.53
C PHE A 87 -7.50 -11.33 0.42
N VAL A 88 -8.33 -10.85 1.33
CA VAL A 88 -7.94 -9.96 2.42
C VAL A 88 -8.37 -10.59 3.74
N GLY A 89 -7.41 -10.83 4.65
CA GLY A 89 -7.65 -11.52 5.91
C GLY A 89 -8.29 -12.90 5.71
N GLY A 90 -7.86 -13.65 4.71
CA GLY A 90 -8.37 -14.98 4.36
C GLY A 90 -9.75 -14.99 3.68
N LYS A 91 -10.38 -13.82 3.45
CA LYS A 91 -11.67 -13.71 2.77
C LYS A 91 -11.48 -13.25 1.34
N GLN A 92 -12.14 -13.92 0.39
CA GLN A 92 -12.15 -13.51 -1.01
C GLN A 92 -12.80 -12.13 -1.17
N VAL A 93 -12.22 -11.30 -2.02
CA VAL A 93 -12.73 -9.98 -2.38
C VAL A 93 -13.77 -10.14 -3.49
N ASP A 94 -15.03 -9.93 -3.15
CA ASP A 94 -16.20 -10.01 -4.05
C ASP A 94 -16.89 -8.65 -4.28
N GLY A 95 -16.33 -7.57 -3.71
CA GLY A 95 -16.83 -6.21 -3.83
C GLY A 95 -16.21 -5.27 -2.80
N PRO A 96 -16.63 -4.00 -2.75
CA PRO A 96 -16.14 -3.03 -1.77
C PRO A 96 -16.49 -3.45 -0.33
N GLY A 97 -15.55 -3.27 0.60
CA GLY A 97 -15.71 -3.67 2.00
C GLY A 97 -15.17 -2.67 3.00
N ALA A 98 -15.71 -2.64 4.22
CA ALA A 98 -15.22 -1.79 5.30
C ALA A 98 -13.88 -2.26 5.89
N ASP A 99 -13.47 -3.46 5.58
CA ASP A 99 -12.19 -4.07 5.92
C ASP A 99 -11.02 -3.49 5.13
N ARG A 100 -11.30 -2.73 4.06
CA ARG A 100 -10.34 -2.08 3.16
C ARG A 100 -10.54 -0.57 3.19
N GLY A 101 -9.53 0.16 3.68
CA GLY A 101 -9.50 1.62 3.62
C GLY A 101 -8.86 2.08 2.31
N MET A 102 -9.52 2.97 1.55
CA MET A 102 -8.99 3.47 0.28
C MET A 102 -8.66 4.95 0.36
N VAL A 103 -7.44 5.31 -0.06
CA VAL A 103 -6.98 6.69 -0.29
C VAL A 103 -6.66 6.82 -1.78
N PHE A 104 -7.47 7.61 -2.48
CA PHE A 104 -7.33 7.82 -3.92
C PHE A 104 -6.30 8.91 -4.25
N GLN A 105 -5.81 8.94 -5.47
CA GLN A 105 -4.92 9.98 -6.00
C GLN A 105 -5.55 11.38 -5.91
N GLY A 106 -6.85 11.51 -6.25
CA GLY A 106 -7.63 12.68 -5.91
C GLY A 106 -8.19 12.53 -4.49
N TYR A 107 -8.20 13.59 -3.71
CA TYR A 107 -8.54 13.56 -2.26
C TYR A 107 -9.93 12.98 -1.94
N THR A 108 -10.86 12.98 -2.90
CA THR A 108 -12.23 12.41 -2.84
C THR A 108 -13.00 12.74 -1.55
N LEU A 109 -12.74 13.93 -0.97
CA LEU A 109 -13.48 14.39 0.21
C LEU A 109 -14.91 14.76 -0.20
N PHE A 110 -15.85 14.52 0.70
CA PHE A 110 -17.22 14.99 0.54
C PHE A 110 -17.26 16.54 0.70
N PRO A 111 -17.49 17.31 -0.38
CA PRO A 111 -17.34 18.76 -0.34
C PRO A 111 -18.39 19.46 0.51
N TRP A 112 -19.51 18.81 0.79
CA TRP A 112 -20.59 19.30 1.66
C TRP A 112 -20.41 18.94 3.14
N LEU A 113 -19.33 18.21 3.49
CA LEU A 113 -18.97 17.84 4.86
C LEU A 113 -17.76 18.63 5.33
N THR A 114 -17.72 18.93 6.63
CA THR A 114 -16.54 19.48 7.28
C THR A 114 -15.43 18.42 7.41
N VAL A 115 -14.22 18.82 7.83
CA VAL A 115 -13.12 17.89 8.13
C VAL A 115 -13.57 16.80 9.12
N ARG A 116 -14.13 17.22 10.25
CA ARG A 116 -14.68 16.35 11.29
C ARG A 116 -15.69 15.37 10.70
N GLN A 117 -16.65 15.86 9.95
CA GLN A 117 -17.70 15.06 9.35
C GLN A 117 -17.18 14.09 8.29
N ASN A 118 -16.15 14.46 7.52
CA ASN A 118 -15.49 13.56 6.59
C ASN A 118 -14.86 12.36 7.32
N ILE A 119 -14.13 12.61 8.43
CA ILE A 119 -13.51 11.55 9.23
C ILE A 119 -14.59 10.67 9.88
N GLU A 120 -15.65 11.27 10.39
CA GLU A 120 -16.76 10.59 11.08
C GLU A 120 -17.63 9.74 10.14
N PHE A 121 -17.63 10.04 8.84
CA PHE A 121 -18.61 9.51 7.90
C PHE A 121 -18.77 7.99 7.93
N GLY A 122 -17.67 7.26 7.84
CA GLY A 122 -17.70 5.79 7.85
C GLY A 122 -18.16 5.22 9.19
N LEU A 123 -17.70 5.81 10.30
CA LEU A 123 -18.11 5.41 11.66
C LEU A 123 -19.62 5.55 11.86
N LYS A 124 -20.19 6.66 11.35
CA LYS A 124 -21.64 6.91 11.40
C LYS A 124 -22.40 5.89 10.54
N ARG A 125 -21.90 5.54 9.37
CA ARG A 125 -22.51 4.52 8.49
C ARG A 125 -22.51 3.14 9.12
N ARG A 126 -21.52 2.82 9.96
CA ARG A 126 -21.45 1.56 10.74
C ARG A 126 -22.34 1.56 11.98
N GLY A 127 -23.08 2.64 12.26
CA GLY A 127 -23.96 2.74 13.42
C GLY A 127 -23.24 2.90 14.77
N MET A 128 -21.96 3.30 14.77
CA MET A 128 -21.17 3.48 15.99
C MET A 128 -21.79 4.56 16.90
N PRO A 129 -21.83 4.38 18.24
CA PRO A 129 -22.35 5.38 19.18
C PRO A 129 -21.66 6.75 19.08
N ALA A 130 -22.40 7.84 19.30
CA ALA A 130 -21.90 9.21 19.11
C ALA A 130 -20.68 9.53 19.98
N GLY A 131 -20.61 9.04 21.21
CA GLY A 131 -19.47 9.22 22.12
C GLY A 131 -18.20 8.60 21.56
N GLU A 132 -18.24 7.32 21.17
CA GLU A 132 -17.11 6.60 20.60
C GLU A 132 -16.62 7.26 19.29
N ARG A 133 -17.56 7.67 18.41
CA ARG A 133 -17.21 8.38 17.17
C ARG A 133 -16.44 9.67 17.47
N LYS A 134 -16.90 10.44 18.47
CA LYS A 134 -16.25 11.68 18.87
C LYS A 134 -14.79 11.43 19.28
N ASP A 135 -14.54 10.44 20.12
CA ASP A 135 -13.20 10.14 20.62
C ASP A 135 -12.27 9.71 19.48
N ILE A 136 -12.73 8.86 18.57
CA ILE A 136 -11.96 8.45 17.38
C ILE A 136 -11.66 9.63 16.47
N VAL A 137 -12.65 10.49 16.21
CA VAL A 137 -12.48 11.65 15.34
C VAL A 137 -11.49 12.65 15.95
N GLU A 138 -11.58 12.94 17.27
CA GLU A 138 -10.62 13.81 17.95
C GLU A 138 -9.20 13.24 17.93
N TYR A 139 -9.06 11.93 18.14
CA TYR A 139 -7.77 11.24 18.02
C TYR A 139 -7.15 11.48 16.63
N TYR A 140 -7.87 11.19 15.54
CA TYR A 140 -7.33 11.36 14.19
C TYR A 140 -7.13 12.83 13.79
N LEU A 141 -7.96 13.75 14.25
CA LEU A 141 -7.75 15.19 14.05
C LEU A 141 -6.42 15.66 14.65
N ASN A 142 -6.06 15.15 15.83
CA ASN A 142 -4.79 15.43 16.48
C ASN A 142 -3.62 14.77 15.75
N GLU A 143 -3.72 13.47 15.40
CA GLU A 143 -2.68 12.72 14.68
C GLU A 143 -2.27 13.38 13.36
N VAL A 144 -3.25 13.88 12.60
CA VAL A 144 -2.97 14.56 11.32
C VAL A 144 -2.76 16.07 11.47
N GLY A 145 -2.83 16.61 12.69
CA GLY A 145 -2.59 18.04 12.98
C GLY A 145 -3.65 18.98 12.43
N LEU A 146 -4.92 18.55 12.36
CA LEU A 146 -6.03 19.33 11.79
C LEU A 146 -7.10 19.73 12.81
N HIS A 147 -6.85 19.60 14.12
CA HIS A 147 -7.84 19.92 15.15
C HIS A 147 -8.41 21.34 14.99
N ARG A 148 -7.56 22.34 14.68
CA ARG A 148 -8.00 23.75 14.49
C ARG A 148 -8.85 23.97 13.23
N PHE A 149 -8.86 23.01 12.30
CA PHE A 149 -9.59 23.07 11.03
C PHE A 149 -10.76 22.08 11.00
N ALA A 150 -11.13 21.50 12.15
CA ALA A 150 -12.14 20.46 12.25
C ALA A 150 -13.48 20.83 11.62
N ASP A 151 -13.88 22.08 11.72
CA ASP A 151 -15.16 22.60 11.24
C ASP A 151 -15.08 23.30 9.86
N ASN A 152 -13.89 23.27 9.23
CA ASN A 152 -13.70 23.80 7.87
C ASN A 152 -14.21 22.79 6.82
N TYR A 153 -14.70 23.30 5.70
CA TYR A 153 -15.02 22.50 4.51
C TYR A 153 -13.79 22.29 3.62
N SER A 154 -13.83 21.25 2.78
CA SER A 154 -12.69 20.88 1.91
C SER A 154 -12.19 22.04 1.03
N LYS A 155 -13.09 22.89 0.52
CA LYS A 155 -12.73 24.07 -0.30
C LYS A 155 -11.90 25.13 0.43
N GLN A 156 -11.79 25.05 1.76
CA GLN A 156 -11.04 25.98 2.61
C GLN A 156 -9.66 25.39 2.99
N LEU A 157 -9.32 24.21 2.47
CA LEU A 157 -8.11 23.47 2.81
C LEU A 157 -7.08 23.53 1.67
N SER A 158 -5.80 23.49 2.01
CA SER A 158 -4.74 23.22 1.04
C SER A 158 -4.77 21.76 0.58
N GLY A 159 -4.07 21.41 -0.53
CA GLY A 159 -3.96 20.06 -1.02
C GLY A 159 -3.42 19.07 0.02
N GLY A 160 -2.36 19.46 0.72
CA GLY A 160 -1.79 18.64 1.80
C GLY A 160 -2.75 18.46 2.99
N MET A 161 -3.55 19.50 3.34
CA MET A 161 -4.59 19.34 4.36
C MET A 161 -5.70 18.38 3.91
N MET A 162 -6.15 18.49 2.66
CA MET A 162 -7.14 17.56 2.10
C MET A 162 -6.63 16.11 2.13
N GLN A 163 -5.36 15.90 1.82
CA GLN A 163 -4.74 14.58 1.88
C GLN A 163 -4.69 14.02 3.31
N ARG A 164 -4.35 14.85 4.30
CA ARG A 164 -4.39 14.46 5.71
C ARG A 164 -5.79 14.02 6.14
N VAL A 165 -6.83 14.72 5.69
CA VAL A 165 -8.23 14.33 5.97
C VAL A 165 -8.56 12.99 5.30
N ALA A 166 -8.14 12.76 4.05
CA ALA A 166 -8.39 11.51 3.34
C ALA A 166 -7.74 10.30 4.06
N ILE A 167 -6.50 10.45 4.53
CA ILE A 167 -5.80 9.44 5.32
C ILE A 167 -6.52 9.20 6.66
N ALA A 168 -6.84 10.26 7.40
CA ALA A 168 -7.56 10.16 8.67
C ALA A 168 -8.92 9.47 8.51
N ARG A 169 -9.69 9.82 7.47
CA ARG A 169 -10.99 9.19 7.15
C ARG A 169 -10.86 7.70 6.87
N ALA A 170 -9.82 7.29 6.14
CA ALA A 170 -9.60 5.88 5.82
C ALA A 170 -9.21 5.09 7.08
N LEU A 171 -8.30 5.62 7.90
CA LEU A 171 -7.81 4.98 9.12
C LEU A 171 -8.86 4.93 10.23
N ALA A 172 -9.70 5.97 10.36
CA ALA A 172 -10.75 6.04 11.39
C ALA A 172 -11.71 4.84 11.34
N ASN A 173 -11.92 4.25 10.18
CA ASN A 173 -12.74 3.05 10.03
C ASN A 173 -12.08 1.76 10.52
N ASP A 174 -10.85 1.81 11.01
CA ASP A 174 -10.09 0.66 11.49
C ASP A 174 -10.04 -0.48 10.46
N PRO A 175 -9.58 -0.23 9.21
CA PRO A 175 -9.53 -1.25 8.17
C PRO A 175 -8.46 -2.29 8.48
N GLN A 176 -8.59 -3.50 7.90
CA GLN A 176 -7.57 -4.54 7.96
C GLN A 176 -6.37 -4.22 7.05
N ILE A 177 -6.64 -3.54 5.93
CA ILE A 177 -5.61 -3.07 4.99
C ILE A 177 -5.94 -1.66 4.51
N LEU A 178 -4.90 -0.83 4.39
CA LEU A 178 -4.98 0.52 3.82
C LEU A 178 -4.42 0.48 2.39
N LEU A 179 -5.22 0.87 1.42
CA LEU A 179 -4.89 0.92 0.00
C LEU A 179 -4.68 2.38 -0.40
N MET A 180 -3.53 2.72 -0.99
CA MET A 180 -3.18 4.11 -1.30
C MET A 180 -2.70 4.23 -2.75
N ASP A 181 -3.44 5.01 -3.56
CA ASP A 181 -3.14 5.22 -4.97
C ASP A 181 -2.44 6.56 -5.20
N GLU A 182 -1.13 6.55 -5.38
CA GLU A 182 -0.27 7.73 -5.60
C GLU A 182 -0.66 8.94 -4.72
N PRO A 183 -0.78 8.78 -3.38
CA PRO A 183 -1.44 9.77 -2.53
C PRO A 183 -0.70 11.12 -2.47
N PHE A 184 0.56 11.17 -2.92
CA PHE A 184 1.38 12.38 -2.88
C PHE A 184 1.66 12.98 -4.26
N GLY A 185 1.15 12.36 -5.33
CA GLY A 185 1.45 12.75 -6.71
C GLY A 185 1.05 14.19 -7.08
N ALA A 186 -0.01 14.72 -6.48
CA ALA A 186 -0.51 16.08 -6.74
C ALA A 186 0.09 17.16 -5.81
N LEU A 187 1.01 16.80 -4.90
CA LEU A 187 1.60 17.72 -3.92
C LEU A 187 2.91 18.32 -4.42
N ASP A 188 3.17 19.57 -4.03
CA ASP A 188 4.49 20.17 -4.19
C ASP A 188 5.54 19.43 -3.34
N SER A 189 6.83 19.60 -3.65
CA SER A 189 7.92 18.84 -3.04
C SER A 189 7.99 19.00 -1.51
N GLN A 190 7.79 20.21 -0.98
CA GLN A 190 7.85 20.45 0.46
C GLN A 190 6.67 19.81 1.20
N THR A 191 5.47 19.97 0.67
CA THR A 191 4.25 19.36 1.23
C THR A 191 4.34 17.84 1.16
N ARG A 192 4.90 17.28 0.07
CA ARG A 192 5.14 15.84 -0.09
C ARG A 192 6.02 15.28 1.01
N LEU A 193 7.17 15.91 1.29
CA LEU A 193 8.06 15.49 2.38
C LEU A 193 7.36 15.50 3.75
N GLN A 194 6.56 16.55 4.02
CA GLN A 194 5.77 16.62 5.26
C GLN A 194 4.73 15.49 5.35
N MET A 195 4.13 15.11 4.23
CA MET A 195 3.14 14.03 4.18
C MET A 195 3.78 12.65 4.33
N GLN A 196 4.96 12.43 3.77
CA GLN A 196 5.74 11.20 3.97
C GLN A 196 6.11 11.04 5.45
N GLN A 197 6.61 12.09 6.10
CA GLN A 197 6.89 12.08 7.55
C GLN A 197 5.63 11.82 8.39
N LEU A 198 4.51 12.45 8.03
CA LEU A 198 3.24 12.21 8.71
C LEU A 198 2.83 10.74 8.59
N LEU A 199 2.88 10.18 7.37
CA LEU A 199 2.48 8.80 7.12
C LEU A 199 3.38 7.81 7.88
N LEU A 200 4.69 8.04 7.92
CA LEU A 200 5.62 7.25 8.72
C LEU A 200 5.21 7.23 10.19
N ARG A 201 4.97 8.40 10.81
CA ARG A 201 4.55 8.49 12.23
C ARG A 201 3.22 7.79 12.47
N VAL A 202 2.20 8.07 11.66
CA VAL A 202 0.86 7.48 11.80
C VAL A 202 0.92 5.97 11.64
N TRP A 203 1.71 5.48 10.69
CA TRP A 203 1.87 4.04 10.47
C TRP A 203 2.61 3.36 11.63
N GLU A 204 3.66 3.99 12.20
CA GLU A 204 4.38 3.46 13.37
C GLU A 204 3.46 3.22 14.58
N HIS A 205 2.44 4.06 14.76
CA HIS A 205 1.46 3.89 15.83
C HIS A 205 0.36 2.87 15.48
N SER A 206 -0.09 2.85 14.23
CA SER A 206 -1.24 2.03 13.83
C SER A 206 -0.87 0.61 13.44
N LYS A 207 0.36 0.40 12.92
CA LYS A 207 0.88 -0.88 12.38
C LYS A 207 -0.11 -1.58 11.45
N LYS A 208 -0.85 -0.80 10.64
CA LYS A 208 -1.78 -1.37 9.66
C LYS A 208 -1.01 -1.97 8.49
N THR A 209 -1.55 -3.04 7.90
CA THR A 209 -1.07 -3.49 6.59
C THR A 209 -1.39 -2.44 5.55
N VAL A 210 -0.42 -2.09 4.71
CA VAL A 210 -0.57 -1.07 3.66
C VAL A 210 -0.17 -1.66 2.32
N LEU A 211 -0.96 -1.36 1.29
CA LEU A 211 -0.55 -1.49 -0.11
C LEU A 211 -0.53 -0.09 -0.73
N PHE A 212 0.66 0.41 -1.00
CA PHE A 212 0.92 1.77 -1.46
C PHE A 212 1.39 1.75 -2.91
N VAL A 213 0.74 2.50 -3.76
CA VAL A 213 1.12 2.67 -5.18
C VAL A 213 1.86 3.97 -5.34
N THR A 214 3.01 3.94 -6.00
CA THR A 214 3.78 5.12 -6.40
C THR A 214 4.58 4.85 -7.67
N HIS A 215 5.02 5.92 -8.32
CA HIS A 215 6.06 5.90 -9.36
C HIS A 215 7.39 6.47 -8.85
N ASP A 216 7.44 6.93 -7.60
CA ASP A 216 8.62 7.53 -6.96
C ASP A 216 9.39 6.47 -6.17
N ILE A 217 10.66 6.24 -6.57
CA ILE A 217 11.52 5.22 -5.95
C ILE A 217 11.88 5.62 -4.51
N ASP A 218 12.08 6.91 -4.24
CA ASP A 218 12.44 7.38 -2.90
C ASP A 218 11.28 7.14 -1.93
N GLU A 219 10.03 7.38 -2.35
CA GLU A 219 8.84 7.02 -1.57
C GLU A 219 8.78 5.51 -1.29
N ALA A 220 9.05 4.70 -2.33
CA ALA A 220 8.99 3.25 -2.19
C ALA A 220 9.97 2.73 -1.14
N ILE A 221 11.22 3.22 -1.14
CA ILE A 221 12.25 2.80 -0.19
C ILE A 221 11.99 3.38 1.21
N LEU A 222 11.61 4.66 1.28
CA LEU A 222 11.40 5.34 2.56
C LEU A 222 10.24 4.73 3.35
N LEU A 223 9.15 4.38 2.66
CA LEU A 223 7.91 3.92 3.29
C LEU A 223 7.82 2.40 3.38
N GLY A 224 8.26 1.68 2.33
CA GLY A 224 8.03 0.25 2.16
C GLY A 224 8.92 -0.64 3.04
N ASP A 225 8.36 -1.73 3.56
CA ASP A 225 9.13 -2.87 4.08
C ASP A 225 9.45 -3.85 2.96
N ARG A 226 8.54 -3.93 1.98
CA ARG A 226 8.67 -4.75 0.77
C ARG A 226 8.21 -3.98 -0.45
N ILE A 227 8.98 -4.06 -1.52
CA ILE A 227 8.72 -3.37 -2.79
C ILE A 227 8.48 -4.41 -3.88
N PHE A 228 7.34 -4.29 -4.55
CA PHE A 228 6.98 -5.06 -5.73
C PHE A 228 7.22 -4.19 -6.97
N VAL A 229 8.23 -4.54 -7.76
CA VAL A 229 8.57 -3.81 -9.00
C VAL A 229 7.69 -4.36 -10.12
N MET A 230 6.86 -3.49 -10.69
CA MET A 230 5.97 -3.85 -11.80
C MET A 230 6.56 -3.47 -13.16
N GLY A 231 6.51 -4.42 -14.09
CA GLY A 231 6.74 -4.17 -15.53
C GLY A 231 5.45 -3.72 -16.23
N ALA A 232 5.61 -3.14 -17.41
CA ALA A 232 4.50 -2.70 -18.25
C ALA A 232 4.27 -3.63 -19.45
N ARG A 233 3.00 -3.67 -19.93
CA ARG A 233 2.56 -4.22 -21.22
C ARG A 233 2.88 -5.71 -21.45
N PRO A 234 2.23 -6.63 -20.76
CA PRO A 234 1.23 -6.43 -19.69
C PRO A 234 1.88 -6.19 -18.33
N GLY A 235 1.09 -5.68 -17.37
CA GLY A 235 1.51 -5.49 -15.99
C GLY A 235 1.79 -6.84 -15.33
N ARG A 236 3.01 -7.03 -14.84
CA ARG A 236 3.48 -8.23 -14.10
C ARG A 236 4.42 -7.79 -12.99
N ILE A 237 4.52 -8.57 -11.93
CA ILE A 237 5.60 -8.40 -10.95
C ILE A 237 6.89 -8.90 -11.59
N LYS A 238 7.87 -8.00 -11.75
CA LYS A 238 9.22 -8.33 -12.25
C LYS A 238 10.12 -8.84 -11.13
N GLU A 239 10.05 -8.16 -9.99
CA GLU A 239 10.92 -8.44 -8.85
C GLU A 239 10.23 -8.05 -7.55
N VAL A 240 10.64 -8.72 -6.46
CA VAL A 240 10.21 -8.43 -5.10
C VAL A 240 11.45 -8.16 -4.25
N LEU A 241 11.51 -6.99 -3.63
CA LEU A 241 12.66 -6.53 -2.86
C LEU A 241 12.24 -6.26 -1.42
N ASP A 242 12.92 -6.86 -0.47
CA ASP A 242 12.81 -6.48 0.94
C ASP A 242 13.70 -5.25 1.19
N VAL A 243 13.19 -4.27 1.94
CA VAL A 243 13.92 -3.04 2.26
C VAL A 243 14.74 -3.28 3.52
N PRO A 244 16.09 -3.35 3.43
CA PRO A 244 16.94 -3.70 4.56
C PRO A 244 17.15 -2.57 5.58
N ILE A 245 16.52 -1.40 5.35
CA ILE A 245 16.63 -0.23 6.20
C ILE A 245 15.70 -0.38 7.40
N SER A 246 16.27 -0.34 8.59
CA SER A 246 15.53 -0.51 9.85
C SER A 246 14.56 0.63 10.13
N ARG A 247 13.51 0.36 10.91
CA ARG A 247 12.58 1.37 11.44
C ARG A 247 12.99 1.80 12.86
N PRO A 248 12.64 3.00 13.34
CA PRO A 248 11.88 4.03 12.64
C PRO A 248 12.69 4.74 11.54
N ARG A 249 12.05 5.08 10.43
CA ARG A 249 12.68 5.79 9.32
C ARG A 249 12.39 7.28 9.35
N ASN A 250 13.32 8.06 8.79
CA ASN A 250 13.18 9.51 8.62
C ASN A 250 13.75 9.96 7.26
N LEU A 251 13.54 11.22 6.91
CA LEU A 251 13.97 11.77 5.62
C LEU A 251 15.49 11.84 5.44
N ASP A 252 16.28 11.86 6.50
CA ASP A 252 17.75 11.96 6.39
C ASP A 252 18.34 10.68 5.81
N MET A 253 17.64 9.54 5.97
CA MET A 253 18.07 8.23 5.47
C MET A 253 18.15 8.16 3.94
N VAL A 254 17.55 9.09 3.20
CA VAL A 254 17.66 9.14 1.72
C VAL A 254 19.10 9.38 1.24
N MET A 255 19.98 9.86 2.13
CA MET A 255 21.41 10.07 1.86
C MET A 255 22.28 8.87 2.27
N ASP A 256 21.72 7.85 2.91
CA ASP A 256 22.46 6.68 3.35
C ASP A 256 22.95 5.85 2.15
N PRO A 257 24.17 5.28 2.22
CA PRO A 257 24.72 4.48 1.12
C PRO A 257 23.85 3.29 0.73
N GLU A 258 23.15 2.68 1.69
CA GLU A 258 22.25 1.55 1.47
C GLU A 258 20.98 1.98 0.72
N PHE A 259 20.40 3.13 1.09
CA PHE A 259 19.27 3.74 0.38
C PHE A 259 19.65 4.04 -1.09
N ILE A 260 20.80 4.69 -1.30
CA ILE A 260 21.27 5.05 -2.65
C ILE A 260 21.53 3.80 -3.50
N ARG A 261 22.08 2.73 -2.91
CA ARG A 261 22.29 1.46 -3.61
C ARG A 261 20.96 0.86 -4.05
N MET A 262 20.00 0.74 -3.12
CA MET A 262 18.68 0.22 -3.42
C MET A 262 17.94 1.05 -4.46
N LYS A 263 18.05 2.38 -4.40
CA LYS A 263 17.49 3.29 -5.40
C LYS A 263 18.04 3.00 -6.81
N ARG A 264 19.34 2.79 -6.92
CA ARG A 264 19.99 2.43 -8.19
C ARG A 264 19.49 1.08 -8.70
N ASP A 265 19.39 0.08 -7.83
CA ASP A 265 18.96 -1.27 -8.20
C ASP A 265 17.51 -1.24 -8.72
N ILE A 266 16.58 -0.58 -8.02
CA ILE A 266 15.21 -0.39 -8.49
C ILE A 266 15.16 0.38 -9.81
N PHE A 267 15.98 1.45 -9.95
CA PHE A 267 16.04 2.23 -11.18
C PHE A 267 16.42 1.36 -12.38
N HIS A 268 17.43 0.50 -12.25
CA HIS A 268 17.83 -0.45 -13.30
C HIS A 268 16.69 -1.40 -13.64
N GLN A 269 16.02 -2.00 -12.63
CA GLN A 269 14.88 -2.89 -12.84
C GLN A 269 13.72 -2.23 -13.60
N LEU A 270 13.49 -0.95 -13.38
CA LEU A 270 12.44 -0.20 -14.08
C LEU A 270 12.80 0.15 -15.53
N HIS A 271 14.10 0.32 -15.84
CA HIS A 271 14.58 0.82 -17.14
C HIS A 271 15.23 -0.27 -18.00
N ASP A 272 15.72 -1.38 -17.41
CA ASP A 272 16.38 -2.49 -18.12
C ASP A 272 15.34 -3.50 -18.67
N GLY A 273 14.32 -3.04 -19.36
CA GLY A 273 13.43 -3.86 -20.17
C GLY A 273 13.68 -3.59 -21.67
N PRO A 274 13.38 -4.54 -22.59
CA PRO A 274 13.46 -4.25 -24.01
C PRO A 274 12.58 -3.02 -24.30
N GLN A 275 13.22 -1.93 -24.73
CA GLN A 275 12.52 -0.77 -25.28
C GLN A 275 11.99 -1.21 -26.65
N GLU A 276 10.78 -1.77 -26.68
CA GLU A 276 10.05 -1.91 -27.93
C GLU A 276 9.60 -0.51 -28.38
N HIS A 277 10.25 -0.05 -29.43
CA HIS A 277 9.89 1.16 -30.17
C HIS A 277 8.63 0.97 -31.00
#